data_067a24a6f8210522ffac8e416a4c5204
#
_entry.id   067a24a6f8210522ffac8e416a4c5204
#
_cell.length_a   1.000
_cell.length_b   1.000
_cell.length_c   1.000
_cell.angle_alpha   90.00
_cell.angle_beta   90.00
_cell.angle_gamma   90.00
#
_symmetry.space_group_name_H-M   'P 1'
#
loop_
_entity.id
_entity.type
_entity.pdbx_description
1 polymer ?
#
loop_
_entity_poly.entity_id
_entity_poly.type
_entity_poly.pdbx_seq_one_letter_code
_entity_poly.pdbx_strand_id
1 'polypeptide(L)'
;MSADVHTKALALYSEALAPFLAESERLLPAGAEVIDAHTHLGLDEDGRSLDLPTLLAQLDDAGARRACVFPLHDPERRPAYSLPNDRVLGWAGESDGRLTPFCRLDPAESPIAEGERCLSAGARGIKLHPRAQAFTFDSPEMDAIFALAEQAQVPILIHAGRGMPPIADALADLALRHPDAVLILAHGAICDQGILTSRLAGHPGVLYDTSCFFPIDVLALLARVPAERIVFASDPPYGLTASGLYLALRVAVHVGLDRAATSALVGGTMAMLLDDGELPPGRPPRAAQEIALQGRLARVYGYGSLAGPALFAGAVEQAQGMIDLAIAACRDPDPGPSGQALETIGAALTAARALLDVPQAARGAIDLLFRSMALAATEGAGSPYAAIAGESADGAIARESADGATARGAQASDGDARLGEARLGGAPLNRG
;
A
#
# COMPACT_ATOMS: atom_id res chain seq x y z
N MET A 1 -14.48 12.91 29.84
CA MET A 1 -13.41 11.88 30.06
C MET A 1 -12.22 12.58 30.66
N SER A 2 -11.57 11.99 31.70
CA SER A 2 -10.45 12.64 32.38
C SER A 2 -9.18 12.56 31.51
N ALA A 3 -8.31 13.57 31.62
CA ALA A 3 -6.99 13.60 30.97
C ALA A 3 -6.16 12.34 31.26
N ASP A 4 -6.42 11.69 32.38
CA ASP A 4 -5.78 10.42 32.81
C ASP A 4 -6.11 9.22 31.85
N VAL A 5 -7.34 9.13 31.34
CA VAL A 5 -7.74 8.03 30.43
C VAL A 5 -7.04 8.19 29.07
N HIS A 6 -6.94 9.40 28.56
CA HIS A 6 -6.25 9.69 27.30
C HIS A 6 -4.75 9.40 27.42
N THR A 7 -4.11 9.85 28.51
CA THR A 7 -2.68 9.61 28.78
C THR A 7 -2.37 8.11 28.88
N LYS A 8 -3.20 7.34 29.57
CA LYS A 8 -3.05 5.88 29.65
C LYS A 8 -3.19 5.19 28.30
N ALA A 9 -4.15 5.62 27.48
CA ALA A 9 -4.34 5.07 26.14
C ALA A 9 -3.14 5.33 25.25
N LEU A 10 -2.55 6.53 25.28
CA LEU A 10 -1.33 6.86 24.54
C LEU A 10 -0.12 6.06 25.02
N ALA A 11 0.04 5.87 26.32
CA ALA A 11 1.12 5.05 26.87
C ALA A 11 0.99 3.58 26.40
N LEU A 12 -0.21 3.02 26.46
CA LEU A 12 -0.50 1.66 25.99
C LEU A 12 -0.21 1.52 24.47
N TYR A 13 -0.59 2.52 23.67
CA TYR A 13 -0.28 2.56 22.25
C TYR A 13 1.24 2.56 21.99
N SER A 14 1.96 3.44 22.66
CA SER A 14 3.42 3.55 22.49
C SER A 14 4.16 2.27 22.87
N GLU A 15 3.76 1.62 23.98
CA GLU A 15 4.32 0.34 24.40
C GLU A 15 4.05 -0.77 23.38
N ALA A 16 2.81 -0.87 22.90
CA ALA A 16 2.42 -1.88 21.93
C ALA A 16 3.03 -1.65 20.53
N LEU A 17 3.34 -0.40 20.18
CA LEU A 17 3.94 -0.02 18.91
C LEU A 17 5.45 -0.28 18.86
N ALA A 18 6.15 -0.19 20.00
CA ALA A 18 7.62 -0.25 20.07
C ALA A 18 8.26 -1.46 19.37
N PRO A 19 7.74 -2.71 19.49
CA PRO A 19 8.31 -3.86 18.79
C PRO A 19 8.26 -3.72 17.26
N PHE A 20 7.19 -3.12 16.71
CA PHE A 20 7.02 -2.92 15.28
C PHE A 20 7.95 -1.84 14.73
N LEU A 21 8.20 -0.78 15.52
CA LEU A 21 9.17 0.26 15.13
C LEU A 21 10.58 -0.31 15.10
N ALA A 22 11.01 -1.01 16.14
CA ALA A 22 12.32 -1.66 16.20
C ALA A 22 12.50 -2.66 15.04
N GLU A 23 11.46 -3.38 14.67
CA GLU A 23 11.51 -4.28 13.52
C GLU A 23 11.61 -3.50 12.21
N SER A 24 10.85 -2.42 12.02
CA SER A 24 10.93 -1.58 10.81
C SER A 24 12.35 -1.06 10.59
N GLU A 25 13.01 -0.54 11.64
CA GLU A 25 14.39 -0.08 11.57
C GLU A 25 15.36 -1.18 11.15
N ARG A 26 15.19 -2.38 11.67
CA ARG A 26 16.04 -3.54 11.34
C ARG A 26 15.82 -4.03 9.90
N LEU A 27 14.59 -3.99 9.40
CA LEU A 27 14.24 -4.44 8.06
C LEU A 27 14.59 -3.42 6.97
N LEU A 28 14.59 -2.14 7.29
CA LEU A 28 14.92 -1.08 6.34
C LEU A 28 16.40 -1.18 5.94
N PRO A 29 16.73 -1.26 4.64
CA PRO A 29 18.10 -1.27 4.19
C PRO A 29 18.84 0.00 4.61
N ALA A 30 20.04 -0.14 5.17
CA ALA A 30 20.83 1.01 5.59
C ALA A 30 21.10 1.96 4.42
N GLY A 31 20.78 3.25 4.62
CA GLY A 31 20.92 4.29 3.61
C GLY A 31 19.83 4.31 2.54
N ALA A 32 18.80 3.47 2.65
CA ALA A 32 17.65 3.57 1.76
C ALA A 32 16.88 4.88 2.03
N GLU A 33 16.56 5.60 0.97
CA GLU A 33 15.62 6.71 1.04
C GLU A 33 14.20 6.18 0.99
N VAL A 34 13.36 6.59 1.93
CA VAL A 34 11.92 6.25 1.93
C VAL A 34 11.16 7.40 1.29
N ILE A 35 10.38 7.09 0.25
CA ILE A 35 9.52 8.05 -0.46
C ILE A 35 8.11 7.47 -0.55
N ASP A 36 7.13 8.18 -0.02
CA ASP A 36 5.72 7.80 -0.12
C ASP A 36 5.13 8.32 -1.43
N ALA A 37 4.83 7.43 -2.36
CA ALA A 37 4.35 7.79 -3.70
C ALA A 37 2.88 8.23 -3.72
N HIS A 38 2.11 8.07 -2.62
CA HIS A 38 0.67 8.28 -2.62
C HIS A 38 0.19 8.87 -1.30
N THR A 39 0.11 10.21 -1.27
CA THR A 39 -0.45 10.95 -0.13
C THR A 39 -1.42 12.02 -0.59
N HIS A 40 -2.33 12.40 0.29
CA HIS A 40 -3.30 13.45 -0.01
C HIS A 40 -3.23 14.57 1.03
N LEU A 41 -3.61 15.79 0.60
CA LEU A 41 -3.90 16.92 1.50
C LEU A 41 -5.24 17.55 1.15
N GLY A 42 -5.85 18.19 2.14
CA GLY A 42 -7.11 18.92 2.03
C GLY A 42 -8.28 18.21 2.67
N LEU A 43 -9.47 18.40 2.10
CA LEU A 43 -10.74 17.84 2.57
C LEU A 43 -11.36 16.98 1.48
N ASP A 44 -11.89 15.82 1.84
CA ASP A 44 -12.68 14.95 0.96
C ASP A 44 -14.19 15.16 1.18
N GLU A 45 -15.02 14.90 0.17
CA GLU A 45 -16.48 14.93 0.29
C GLU A 45 -17.04 13.99 1.35
N ASP A 46 -16.32 12.93 1.70
CA ASP A 46 -16.69 12.00 2.77
C ASP A 46 -16.37 12.53 4.19
N GLY A 47 -15.82 13.76 4.28
CA GLY A 47 -15.46 14.44 5.52
C GLY A 47 -14.07 14.10 6.06
N ARG A 48 -13.32 13.21 5.41
CA ARG A 48 -11.92 12.96 5.77
C ARG A 48 -11.07 14.14 5.36
N SER A 49 -10.08 14.45 6.17
CA SER A 49 -9.14 15.55 5.89
C SER A 49 -7.74 15.23 6.39
N LEU A 50 -6.76 15.87 5.78
CA LEU A 50 -5.39 15.84 6.23
C LEU A 50 -4.75 17.21 5.97
N ASP A 51 -4.11 17.76 6.99
CA ASP A 51 -3.37 19.01 6.90
C ASP A 51 -1.85 18.77 6.76
N LEU A 52 -1.13 19.79 6.35
CA LEU A 52 0.32 19.73 6.13
C LEU A 52 1.11 19.31 7.38
N PRO A 53 0.89 19.92 8.58
CA PRO A 53 1.63 19.51 9.78
C PRO A 53 1.43 18.03 10.15
N THR A 54 0.20 17.54 10.00
CA THR A 54 -0.12 16.14 10.30
C THR A 54 0.52 15.19 9.29
N LEU A 55 0.54 15.52 8.00
CA LEU A 55 1.24 14.71 7.00
C LEU A 55 2.74 14.67 7.28
N LEU A 56 3.38 15.83 7.52
CA LEU A 56 4.81 15.88 7.80
C LEU A 56 5.18 15.07 9.05
N ALA A 57 4.37 15.13 10.10
CA ALA A 57 4.57 14.29 11.29
C ALA A 57 4.50 12.79 10.98
N GLN A 58 3.55 12.36 10.12
CA GLN A 58 3.47 10.95 9.69
C GLN A 58 4.67 10.49 8.87
N LEU A 59 5.21 11.38 8.02
CA LEU A 59 6.42 11.10 7.26
C LEU A 59 7.62 10.98 8.21
N ASP A 60 7.73 11.84 9.21
CA ASP A 60 8.79 11.79 10.23
C ASP A 60 8.72 10.50 11.05
N ASP A 61 7.52 10.10 11.50
CA ASP A 61 7.29 8.85 12.24
C ASP A 61 7.68 7.60 11.42
N ALA A 62 7.59 7.68 10.09
CA ALA A 62 7.98 6.60 9.19
C ALA A 62 9.44 6.70 8.71
N GLY A 63 10.17 7.77 9.03
CA GLY A 63 11.46 8.06 8.44
C GLY A 63 11.40 8.34 6.94
N ALA A 64 10.22 8.71 6.42
CA ALA A 64 10.04 9.04 5.01
C ALA A 64 10.55 10.46 4.72
N ARG A 65 11.49 10.54 3.78
CA ARG A 65 12.15 11.81 3.45
C ARG A 65 11.30 12.69 2.55
N ARG A 66 10.64 12.08 1.57
CA ARG A 66 9.80 12.77 0.56
C ARG A 66 8.45 12.05 0.42
N ALA A 67 7.47 12.77 -0.12
CA ALA A 67 6.20 12.19 -0.54
C ALA A 67 5.65 12.90 -1.78
N CYS A 68 4.92 12.14 -2.63
CA CYS A 68 4.06 12.73 -3.65
C CYS A 68 2.72 13.08 -3.01
N VAL A 69 2.22 14.28 -3.29
CA VAL A 69 1.00 14.79 -2.68
C VAL A 69 0.04 15.36 -3.71
N PHE A 70 -1.24 15.10 -3.55
CA PHE A 70 -2.29 15.60 -4.44
C PHE A 70 -3.59 15.87 -3.69
N PRO A 71 -4.53 16.65 -4.29
CA PRO A 71 -5.79 16.96 -3.65
C PRO A 71 -6.66 15.73 -3.39
N LEU A 72 -7.38 15.72 -2.27
CA LEU A 72 -8.53 14.86 -2.04
C LEU A 72 -9.66 15.18 -3.03
N HIS A 73 -10.78 14.45 -3.00
CA HIS A 73 -11.97 14.80 -3.78
C HIS A 73 -12.73 15.94 -3.11
N ASP A 74 -12.14 17.13 -3.22
CA ASP A 74 -12.51 18.33 -2.48
C ASP A 74 -13.91 18.83 -2.84
N PRO A 75 -14.75 19.22 -1.89
CA PRO A 75 -16.03 19.86 -2.15
C PRO A 75 -15.92 21.13 -3.03
N GLU A 76 -14.80 21.86 -2.92
CA GLU A 76 -14.53 23.08 -3.71
C GLU A 76 -13.75 22.81 -5.01
N ARG A 77 -13.78 21.58 -5.52
CA ARG A 77 -13.02 21.16 -6.73
C ARG A 77 -13.45 21.85 -8.02
N ARG A 78 -14.64 22.45 -8.06
CA ARG A 78 -15.13 23.10 -9.27
C ARG A 78 -14.77 24.58 -9.30
N PRO A 79 -14.35 25.10 -10.46
CA PRO A 79 -14.08 24.38 -11.71
C PRO A 79 -12.71 23.68 -11.71
N ALA A 80 -12.62 22.56 -12.43
CA ALA A 80 -11.38 21.91 -12.88
C ALA A 80 -10.34 21.56 -11.79
N TYR A 81 -10.74 21.43 -10.53
CA TYR A 81 -9.85 21.26 -9.36
C TYR A 81 -8.89 22.45 -9.13
N SER A 82 -9.10 23.61 -9.75
CA SER A 82 -8.13 24.72 -9.68
C SER A 82 -7.78 25.13 -8.26
N LEU A 83 -8.78 25.34 -7.38
CA LEU A 83 -8.54 25.75 -6.00
C LEU A 83 -7.84 24.65 -5.15
N PRO A 84 -8.26 23.39 -5.17
CA PRO A 84 -7.54 22.31 -4.49
C PRO A 84 -6.10 22.12 -5.01
N ASN A 85 -5.86 22.23 -6.32
CA ASN A 85 -4.52 22.17 -6.90
C ASN A 85 -3.65 23.32 -6.40
N ASP A 86 -4.17 24.55 -6.36
CA ASP A 86 -3.44 25.71 -5.83
C ASP A 86 -3.04 25.54 -4.37
N ARG A 87 -3.94 24.99 -3.55
CA ARG A 87 -3.65 24.66 -2.13
C ARG A 87 -2.49 23.67 -2.03
N VAL A 88 -2.52 22.58 -2.80
CA VAL A 88 -1.47 21.54 -2.76
C VAL A 88 -0.13 22.09 -3.26
N LEU A 89 -0.12 22.90 -4.33
CA LEU A 89 1.07 23.59 -4.81
C LEU A 89 1.66 24.52 -3.74
N GLY A 90 0.79 25.27 -3.04
CA GLY A 90 1.19 26.13 -1.92
C GLY A 90 1.83 25.34 -0.77
N TRP A 91 1.15 24.29 -0.29
CA TRP A 91 1.65 23.43 0.79
C TRP A 91 2.96 22.71 0.43
N ALA A 92 3.11 22.29 -0.84
CA ALA A 92 4.37 21.72 -1.29
C ALA A 92 5.51 22.77 -1.24
N GLY A 93 5.24 24.02 -1.60
CA GLY A 93 6.18 25.13 -1.46
C GLY A 93 6.59 25.41 -0.01
N GLU A 94 5.70 25.17 0.97
CA GLU A 94 5.94 25.35 2.41
C GLU A 94 6.66 24.14 3.06
N SER A 95 6.88 23.04 2.33
CA SER A 95 7.38 21.78 2.88
C SER A 95 8.90 21.60 2.85
N ASP A 96 9.68 22.63 2.52
CA ASP A 96 11.13 22.55 2.38
C ASP A 96 11.60 21.42 1.43
N GLY A 97 10.83 21.18 0.35
CA GLY A 97 11.14 20.14 -0.65
C GLY A 97 10.76 18.72 -0.21
N ARG A 98 10.07 18.58 0.91
CA ARG A 98 9.57 17.27 1.39
C ARG A 98 8.42 16.73 0.53
N LEU A 99 7.60 17.60 -0.07
CA LEU A 99 6.44 17.23 -0.85
C LEU A 99 6.63 17.55 -2.33
N THR A 100 6.34 16.56 -3.19
CA THR A 100 6.30 16.72 -4.64
C THR A 100 4.82 16.79 -5.08
N PRO A 101 4.33 17.95 -5.56
CA PRO A 101 2.92 18.12 -5.87
C PRO A 101 2.56 17.46 -7.20
N PHE A 102 1.43 16.74 -7.22
CA PHE A 102 0.74 16.29 -8.42
C PHE A 102 -0.57 17.06 -8.52
N CYS A 103 -0.97 17.46 -9.73
CA CYS A 103 -2.28 18.05 -9.94
C CYS A 103 -3.35 16.99 -10.17
N ARG A 104 -4.55 17.23 -9.66
CA ARG A 104 -5.71 16.39 -9.96
C ARG A 104 -6.50 17.03 -11.11
N LEU A 105 -6.78 16.26 -12.17
CA LEU A 105 -7.48 16.75 -13.36
C LEU A 105 -8.86 16.12 -13.46
N ASP A 106 -9.87 16.92 -13.78
CA ASP A 106 -11.19 16.40 -14.11
C ASP A 106 -11.33 16.29 -15.65
N PRO A 107 -11.43 15.08 -16.22
CA PRO A 107 -11.58 14.94 -17.66
C PRO A 107 -12.76 15.70 -18.25
N ALA A 108 -13.81 15.95 -17.47
CA ALA A 108 -14.99 16.69 -17.93
C ALA A 108 -14.84 18.22 -17.90
N GLU A 109 -13.77 18.77 -17.27
CA GLU A 109 -13.63 20.21 -16.99
C GLU A 109 -12.28 20.77 -17.47
N SER A 110 -12.09 20.90 -18.78
CA SER A 110 -10.88 21.53 -19.38
C SER A 110 -9.54 20.98 -18.83
N PRO A 111 -9.33 19.65 -18.80
CA PRO A 111 -8.20 19.02 -18.11
C PRO A 111 -6.83 19.49 -18.64
N ILE A 112 -6.72 19.80 -19.92
CA ILE A 112 -5.44 20.19 -20.52
C ILE A 112 -5.01 21.58 -20.07
N ALA A 113 -5.91 22.57 -20.11
CA ALA A 113 -5.60 23.92 -19.65
C ALA A 113 -5.21 23.96 -18.16
N GLU A 114 -5.91 23.19 -17.31
CA GLU A 114 -5.57 23.10 -15.89
C GLU A 114 -4.27 22.33 -15.67
N GLY A 115 -4.04 21.24 -16.42
CA GLY A 115 -2.79 20.49 -16.38
C GLY A 115 -1.58 21.34 -16.75
N GLU A 116 -1.62 22.05 -17.90
CA GLU A 116 -0.56 22.96 -18.31
C GLU A 116 -0.29 24.06 -17.28
N ARG A 117 -1.35 24.62 -16.69
CA ARG A 117 -1.25 25.62 -15.62
C ARG A 117 -0.52 25.07 -14.40
N CYS A 118 -0.93 23.91 -13.91
CA CYS A 118 -0.33 23.29 -12.74
C CYS A 118 1.11 22.85 -12.96
N LEU A 119 1.42 22.25 -14.13
CA LEU A 119 2.78 21.86 -14.50
C LEU A 119 3.70 23.07 -14.59
N SER A 120 3.22 24.17 -15.17
CA SER A 120 3.95 25.45 -15.21
C SER A 120 4.15 26.05 -13.81
N ALA A 121 3.28 25.75 -12.86
CA ALA A 121 3.37 26.17 -11.46
C ALA A 121 4.21 25.22 -10.57
N GLY A 122 4.77 24.15 -11.14
CA GLY A 122 5.67 23.23 -10.44
C GLY A 122 5.08 21.88 -10.06
N ALA A 123 3.89 21.52 -10.54
CA ALA A 123 3.40 20.15 -10.40
C ALA A 123 4.31 19.19 -11.17
N ARG A 124 4.58 18.00 -10.60
CA ARG A 124 5.49 16.98 -11.13
C ARG A 124 4.76 15.66 -11.44
N GLY A 125 3.43 15.71 -11.55
CA GLY A 125 2.60 14.56 -11.91
C GLY A 125 1.13 14.90 -11.97
N ILE A 126 0.33 13.93 -12.41
CA ILE A 126 -1.12 14.03 -12.59
C ILE A 126 -1.79 12.95 -11.75
N LYS A 127 -2.87 13.29 -11.05
CA LYS A 127 -3.74 12.34 -10.33
C LYS A 127 -5.07 12.20 -11.04
N LEU A 128 -5.50 10.95 -11.22
CA LEU A 128 -6.81 10.59 -11.75
C LEU A 128 -7.53 9.60 -10.83
N HIS A 129 -8.85 9.74 -10.69
CA HIS A 129 -9.66 8.85 -9.89
C HIS A 129 -10.98 8.51 -10.61
N PRO A 130 -11.02 7.44 -11.42
CA PRO A 130 -12.16 7.15 -12.32
C PRO A 130 -13.52 7.14 -11.62
N ARG A 131 -13.62 6.48 -10.45
CA ARG A 131 -14.89 6.40 -9.70
C ARG A 131 -15.33 7.75 -9.13
N ALA A 132 -14.44 8.48 -8.45
CA ALA A 132 -14.80 9.75 -7.80
C ALA A 132 -15.11 10.84 -8.84
N GLN A 133 -14.44 10.81 -10.00
CA GLN A 133 -14.61 11.78 -11.08
C GLN A 133 -15.54 11.30 -12.20
N ALA A 134 -16.10 10.09 -12.07
CA ALA A 134 -17.13 9.51 -12.96
C ALA A 134 -16.73 9.49 -14.46
N PHE A 135 -15.48 9.09 -14.78
CA PHE A 135 -15.01 8.95 -16.14
C PHE A 135 -14.59 7.51 -16.48
N THR A 136 -14.42 7.22 -17.76
CA THR A 136 -13.89 5.96 -18.29
C THR A 136 -12.66 6.22 -19.18
N PHE A 137 -11.78 5.20 -19.35
CA PHE A 137 -10.51 5.36 -20.08
C PHE A 137 -10.65 5.32 -21.60
N ASP A 138 -11.83 5.09 -22.12
CA ASP A 138 -12.16 5.13 -23.56
C ASP A 138 -12.64 6.52 -24.05
N SER A 139 -12.70 7.51 -23.15
CA SER A 139 -13.08 8.86 -23.54
C SER A 139 -11.94 9.60 -24.26
N PRO A 140 -12.23 10.48 -25.25
CA PRO A 140 -11.22 11.20 -26.00
C PRO A 140 -10.31 12.11 -25.14
N GLU A 141 -10.82 12.60 -24.03
CA GLU A 141 -10.09 13.45 -23.09
C GLU A 141 -8.91 12.71 -22.46
N MET A 142 -9.03 11.38 -22.34
CA MET A 142 -7.98 10.56 -21.75
C MET A 142 -6.73 10.47 -22.65
N ASP A 143 -6.90 10.35 -23.98
CA ASP A 143 -5.76 10.42 -24.91
C ASP A 143 -5.03 11.76 -24.77
N ALA A 144 -5.77 12.87 -24.63
CA ALA A 144 -5.17 14.19 -24.46
C ALA A 144 -4.41 14.34 -23.12
N ILE A 145 -4.94 13.79 -22.02
CA ILE A 145 -4.27 13.80 -20.70
C ILE A 145 -2.98 12.96 -20.75
N PHE A 146 -3.02 11.79 -21.38
CA PHE A 146 -1.84 10.93 -21.51
C PHE A 146 -0.78 11.60 -22.41
N ALA A 147 -1.18 12.21 -23.53
CA ALA A 147 -0.29 12.98 -24.37
C ALA A 147 0.35 14.18 -23.65
N LEU A 148 -0.41 14.88 -22.79
CA LEU A 148 0.13 15.95 -21.94
C LEU A 148 1.21 15.41 -21.00
N ALA A 149 0.95 14.27 -20.34
CA ALA A 149 1.90 13.66 -19.43
C ALA A 149 3.18 13.19 -20.12
N GLU A 150 3.07 12.57 -21.31
CA GLU A 150 4.22 12.19 -22.13
C GLU A 150 5.05 13.41 -22.53
N GLN A 151 4.40 14.47 -23.03
CA GLN A 151 5.08 15.70 -23.44
C GLN A 151 5.80 16.39 -22.27
N ALA A 152 5.17 16.40 -21.11
CA ALA A 152 5.73 16.99 -19.89
C ALA A 152 6.70 16.05 -19.15
N GLN A 153 6.81 14.78 -19.56
CA GLN A 153 7.60 13.72 -18.91
C GLN A 153 7.27 13.56 -17.42
N VAL A 154 5.97 13.57 -17.07
CA VAL A 154 5.50 13.42 -15.71
C VAL A 154 4.61 12.17 -15.55
N PRO A 155 4.62 11.51 -14.38
CA PRO A 155 3.78 10.34 -14.16
C PRO A 155 2.30 10.69 -13.99
N ILE A 156 1.44 9.72 -14.34
CA ILE A 156 0.01 9.73 -14.03
C ILE A 156 -0.25 8.69 -12.94
N LEU A 157 -0.67 9.14 -11.75
CA LEU A 157 -1.12 8.23 -10.69
C LEU A 157 -2.62 8.01 -10.80
N ILE A 158 -3.01 6.76 -11.05
CA ILE A 158 -4.39 6.35 -11.34
C ILE A 158 -4.93 5.50 -10.18
N HIS A 159 -6.05 5.94 -9.59
CA HIS A 159 -6.75 5.09 -8.61
C HIS A 159 -7.28 3.82 -9.27
N ALA A 160 -6.88 2.66 -8.74
CA ALA A 160 -7.26 1.34 -9.22
C ALA A 160 -7.57 0.38 -8.04
N GLY A 161 -8.18 0.94 -6.99
CA GLY A 161 -8.49 0.25 -5.75
C GLY A 161 -9.75 -0.63 -5.81
N ARG A 162 -10.11 -1.21 -4.67
CA ARG A 162 -11.32 -2.03 -4.53
C ARG A 162 -12.58 -1.20 -4.79
N GLY A 163 -13.63 -1.86 -5.28
CA GLY A 163 -14.93 -1.21 -5.55
C GLY A 163 -14.94 -0.34 -6.81
N MET A 164 -13.95 -0.47 -7.66
CA MET A 164 -13.94 0.09 -9.02
C MET A 164 -14.77 -0.79 -9.98
N PRO A 165 -15.42 -0.20 -11.01
CA PRO A 165 -15.84 -0.99 -12.17
C PRO A 165 -14.61 -1.56 -12.88
N PRO A 166 -14.76 -2.57 -13.76
CA PRO A 166 -13.64 -3.06 -14.58
C PRO A 166 -13.03 -1.92 -15.40
N ILE A 167 -11.70 -1.73 -15.29
CA ILE A 167 -10.96 -0.69 -16.02
C ILE A 167 -9.86 -1.27 -16.92
N ALA A 168 -9.55 -2.56 -16.77
CA ALA A 168 -8.34 -3.14 -17.32
C ALA A 168 -8.23 -3.01 -18.84
N ASP A 169 -9.29 -3.31 -19.59
CA ASP A 169 -9.20 -3.31 -21.04
C ASP A 169 -8.99 -1.90 -21.59
N ALA A 170 -9.84 -0.95 -21.19
CA ALA A 170 -9.76 0.42 -21.67
C ALA A 170 -8.45 1.11 -21.23
N LEU A 171 -8.04 0.90 -19.97
CA LEU A 171 -6.77 1.46 -19.47
C LEU A 171 -5.55 0.84 -20.15
N ALA A 172 -5.53 -0.48 -20.37
CA ALA A 172 -4.42 -1.12 -21.05
C ALA A 172 -4.33 -0.71 -22.53
N ASP A 173 -5.46 -0.61 -23.22
CA ASP A 173 -5.48 -0.12 -24.61
C ASP A 173 -4.99 1.32 -24.72
N LEU A 174 -5.37 2.18 -23.77
CA LEU A 174 -4.89 3.56 -23.70
C LEU A 174 -3.38 3.61 -23.42
N ALA A 175 -2.90 2.89 -22.40
CA ALA A 175 -1.47 2.82 -22.06
C ALA A 175 -0.61 2.33 -23.24
N LEU A 176 -1.08 1.32 -23.99
CA LEU A 176 -0.36 0.79 -25.15
C LEU A 176 -0.33 1.78 -26.34
N ARG A 177 -1.27 2.74 -26.42
CA ARG A 177 -1.20 3.84 -27.42
C ARG A 177 -0.22 4.93 -26.98
N HIS A 178 0.12 5.00 -25.69
CA HIS A 178 1.02 5.98 -25.10
C HIS A 178 2.24 5.27 -24.45
N PRO A 179 3.15 4.71 -25.26
CA PRO A 179 4.23 3.84 -24.76
C PRO A 179 5.28 4.57 -23.90
N ASP A 180 5.35 5.91 -24.02
CA ASP A 180 6.28 6.74 -23.26
C ASP A 180 5.63 7.30 -21.96
N ALA A 181 4.33 7.08 -21.77
CA ALA A 181 3.65 7.49 -20.54
C ALA A 181 4.14 6.69 -19.33
N VAL A 182 4.40 7.38 -18.23
CA VAL A 182 4.68 6.73 -16.94
C VAL A 182 3.41 6.68 -16.12
N LEU A 183 3.00 5.47 -15.74
CA LEU A 183 1.77 5.24 -14.97
C LEU A 183 2.11 4.66 -13.61
N ILE A 184 1.49 5.17 -12.55
CA ILE A 184 1.51 4.58 -11.22
C ILE A 184 0.09 4.07 -10.93
N LEU A 185 -0.10 2.76 -10.95
CA LEU A 185 -1.39 2.14 -10.69
C LEU A 185 -1.55 1.96 -9.18
N ALA A 186 -2.38 2.81 -8.59
CA ALA A 186 -2.59 2.85 -7.15
C ALA A 186 -3.22 1.55 -6.63
N HIS A 187 -2.93 1.24 -5.36
CA HIS A 187 -3.43 0.04 -4.66
C HIS A 187 -3.07 -1.27 -5.37
N GLY A 188 -1.90 -1.30 -6.02
CA GLY A 188 -1.43 -2.45 -6.78
C GLY A 188 -2.38 -2.87 -7.91
N ALA A 189 -3.21 -1.93 -8.41
CA ALA A 189 -4.26 -2.20 -9.39
C ALA A 189 -5.25 -3.31 -8.97
N ILE A 190 -5.56 -3.44 -7.68
CA ILE A 190 -6.28 -4.58 -7.09
C ILE A 190 -7.68 -4.83 -7.70
N CYS A 191 -8.30 -3.82 -8.32
CA CYS A 191 -9.57 -4.00 -9.01
C CYS A 191 -9.46 -5.00 -10.18
N ASP A 192 -8.32 -4.95 -10.91
CA ASP A 192 -8.07 -5.75 -12.12
C ASP A 192 -6.62 -6.24 -12.20
N GLN A 193 -5.96 -6.47 -11.06
CA GLN A 193 -4.52 -6.74 -10.96
C GLN A 193 -4.03 -7.82 -11.93
N GLY A 194 -4.72 -8.97 -11.99
CA GLY A 194 -4.30 -10.09 -12.83
C GLY A 194 -4.31 -9.76 -14.32
N ILE A 195 -5.26 -8.96 -14.79
CA ILE A 195 -5.37 -8.55 -16.19
C ILE A 195 -4.35 -7.45 -16.50
N LEU A 196 -4.29 -6.39 -15.69
CA LEU A 196 -3.40 -5.25 -15.90
C LEU A 196 -1.93 -5.66 -15.84
N THR A 197 -1.52 -6.47 -14.86
CA THR A 197 -0.13 -6.96 -14.77
C THR A 197 0.25 -7.84 -15.97
N SER A 198 -0.69 -8.59 -16.54
CA SER A 198 -0.44 -9.41 -17.73
C SER A 198 -0.38 -8.58 -19.01
N ARG A 199 -1.35 -7.70 -19.24
CA ARG A 199 -1.43 -6.89 -20.46
C ARG A 199 -0.33 -5.84 -20.56
N LEU A 200 0.09 -5.28 -19.43
CA LEU A 200 1.10 -4.23 -19.34
C LEU A 200 2.50 -4.74 -18.94
N ALA A 201 2.71 -6.06 -18.92
CA ALA A 201 4.00 -6.66 -18.54
C ALA A 201 5.19 -6.16 -19.36
N GLY A 202 4.97 -5.82 -20.63
CA GLY A 202 6.00 -5.29 -21.55
C GLY A 202 6.08 -3.76 -21.57
N HIS A 203 5.22 -3.05 -20.86
CA HIS A 203 5.22 -1.58 -20.86
C HIS A 203 6.30 -1.04 -19.90
N PRO A 204 7.30 -0.27 -20.40
CA PRO A 204 8.45 0.12 -19.59
C PRO A 204 8.11 1.11 -18.47
N GLY A 205 7.08 1.93 -18.66
CA GLY A 205 6.68 3.00 -17.76
C GLY A 205 5.59 2.65 -16.73
N VAL A 206 5.13 1.39 -16.64
CA VAL A 206 4.08 1.04 -15.68
C VAL A 206 4.66 0.63 -14.33
N LEU A 207 4.25 1.36 -13.29
CA LEU A 207 4.54 1.11 -11.88
C LEU A 207 3.26 0.79 -11.12
N TYR A 208 3.41 0.15 -9.96
CA TYR A 208 2.31 -0.20 -9.07
C TYR A 208 2.65 0.27 -7.67
N ASP A 209 1.70 0.86 -6.95
CA ASP A 209 1.95 1.28 -5.58
C ASP A 209 1.49 0.25 -4.53
N THR A 210 2.06 0.33 -3.33
CA THR A 210 1.79 -0.59 -2.23
C THR A 210 0.70 -0.12 -1.28
N SER A 211 -0.08 0.89 -1.64
CA SER A 211 -1.14 1.43 -0.78
C SER A 211 -2.33 0.47 -0.63
N CYS A 212 -2.03 -0.81 -0.43
CA CYS A 212 -2.99 -1.88 -0.16
C CYS A 212 -3.14 -2.07 1.35
N PHE A 213 -4.36 -2.27 1.79
CA PHE A 213 -4.63 -2.49 3.22
C PHE A 213 -4.42 -3.94 3.68
N PHE A 214 -4.35 -4.88 2.73
CA PHE A 214 -4.18 -6.31 3.04
C PHE A 214 -2.82 -6.82 2.57
N PRO A 215 -2.06 -7.48 3.44
CA PRO A 215 -0.77 -8.10 3.09
C PRO A 215 -0.83 -9.03 1.89
N ILE A 216 -1.93 -9.77 1.73
CA ILE A 216 -2.13 -10.70 0.61
C ILE A 216 -2.14 -9.98 -0.76
N ASP A 217 -2.58 -8.73 -0.81
CA ASP A 217 -2.64 -7.96 -2.06
C ASP A 217 -1.23 -7.57 -2.51
N VAL A 218 -0.38 -7.14 -1.57
CA VAL A 218 1.04 -6.81 -1.86
C VAL A 218 1.83 -8.07 -2.22
N LEU A 219 1.56 -9.20 -1.55
CA LEU A 219 2.17 -10.50 -1.89
C LEU A 219 1.77 -10.94 -3.30
N ALA A 220 0.49 -10.81 -3.66
CA ALA A 220 -0.01 -11.14 -4.99
C ALA A 220 0.61 -10.24 -6.08
N LEU A 221 0.87 -8.97 -5.75
CA LEU A 221 1.54 -8.02 -6.64
C LEU A 221 2.99 -8.44 -6.90
N LEU A 222 3.78 -8.68 -5.84
CA LEU A 222 5.19 -9.10 -5.94
C LEU A 222 5.38 -10.45 -6.64
N ALA A 223 4.37 -11.30 -6.63
CA ALA A 223 4.37 -12.55 -7.39
C ALA A 223 4.21 -12.35 -8.92
N ARG A 224 3.79 -11.17 -9.36
CA ARG A 224 3.49 -10.86 -10.77
C ARG A 224 4.37 -9.77 -11.36
N VAL A 225 4.85 -8.87 -10.52
CA VAL A 225 5.51 -7.62 -10.92
C VAL A 225 6.93 -7.59 -10.35
N PRO A 226 7.95 -7.21 -11.16
CA PRO A 226 9.30 -6.94 -10.65
C PRO A 226 9.28 -5.93 -9.50
N ALA A 227 10.08 -6.13 -8.47
CA ALA A 227 10.16 -5.21 -7.33
C ALA A 227 10.54 -3.78 -7.76
N GLU A 228 11.34 -3.63 -8.82
CA GLU A 228 11.74 -2.36 -9.42
C GLU A 228 10.59 -1.63 -10.14
N ARG A 229 9.43 -2.25 -10.27
CA ARG A 229 8.19 -1.67 -10.80
C ARG A 229 7.15 -1.43 -9.71
N ILE A 230 7.53 -1.59 -8.45
CA ILE A 230 6.66 -1.37 -7.31
C ILE A 230 7.23 -0.21 -6.49
N VAL A 231 6.39 0.74 -6.13
CA VAL A 231 6.73 1.89 -5.32
C VAL A 231 5.97 1.88 -4.00
N PHE A 232 6.65 2.22 -2.92
CA PHE A 232 6.02 2.34 -1.62
C PHE A 232 4.99 3.48 -1.62
N ALA A 233 3.84 3.22 -1.01
CA ALA A 233 2.77 4.19 -0.84
C ALA A 233 1.89 3.83 0.35
N SER A 234 1.28 4.83 0.99
CA SER A 234 0.47 4.64 2.19
C SER A 234 -0.96 5.18 2.13
N ASP A 235 -1.26 6.08 1.21
CA ASP A 235 -2.61 6.65 0.97
C ASP A 235 -3.24 7.36 2.19
N PRO A 236 -2.56 8.25 2.93
CA PRO A 236 -3.18 9.03 3.99
C PRO A 236 -4.14 10.09 3.38
N PRO A 237 -5.28 10.38 4.01
CA PRO A 237 -5.72 10.00 5.36
C PRO A 237 -6.38 8.63 5.46
N TYR A 238 -6.52 7.85 4.38
CA TYR A 238 -7.13 6.52 4.38
C TYR A 238 -6.20 5.46 4.98
N GLY A 239 -4.90 5.58 4.77
CA GLY A 239 -3.86 4.76 5.37
C GLY A 239 -2.94 5.55 6.30
N LEU A 240 -1.86 4.89 6.74
CA LEU A 240 -0.84 5.44 7.64
C LEU A 240 0.55 5.13 7.10
N THR A 241 1.42 6.14 6.96
CA THR A 241 2.75 5.98 6.35
C THR A 241 3.59 4.92 7.05
N ALA A 242 3.68 4.95 8.37
CA ALA A 242 4.52 4.03 9.13
C ALA A 242 4.00 2.58 9.12
N SER A 243 2.68 2.33 9.15
CA SER A 243 2.15 0.95 9.04
C SER A 243 2.21 0.43 7.61
N GLY A 244 2.02 1.30 6.60
CA GLY A 244 2.22 0.95 5.20
C GLY A 244 3.66 0.55 4.91
N LEU A 245 4.64 1.29 5.44
CA LEU A 245 6.06 0.95 5.32
C LEU A 245 6.39 -0.37 6.01
N TYR A 246 5.88 -0.59 7.23
CA TYR A 246 6.05 -1.85 7.92
C TYR A 246 5.53 -3.02 7.10
N LEU A 247 4.33 -2.91 6.53
CA LEU A 247 3.76 -3.92 5.63
C LEU A 247 4.67 -4.18 4.44
N ALA A 248 5.12 -3.15 3.74
CA ALA A 248 5.98 -3.27 2.56
C ALA A 248 7.30 -3.98 2.90
N LEU A 249 7.95 -3.61 4.01
CA LEU A 249 9.19 -4.23 4.49
C LEU A 249 8.98 -5.71 4.87
N ARG A 250 7.93 -6.02 5.61
CA ARG A 250 7.58 -7.39 6.01
C ARG A 250 7.37 -8.29 4.79
N VAL A 251 6.60 -7.81 3.82
CA VAL A 251 6.32 -8.58 2.59
C VAL A 251 7.59 -8.71 1.74
N ALA A 252 8.41 -7.66 1.62
CA ALA A 252 9.68 -7.70 0.88
C ALA A 252 10.60 -8.82 1.41
N VAL A 253 10.76 -8.90 2.73
CA VAL A 253 11.57 -9.97 3.36
C VAL A 253 10.91 -11.34 3.19
N HIS A 254 9.58 -11.44 3.37
CA HIS A 254 8.85 -12.70 3.24
C HIS A 254 9.04 -13.34 1.85
N VAL A 255 9.02 -12.54 0.78
CA VAL A 255 9.29 -13.02 -0.59
C VAL A 255 10.78 -13.11 -0.93
N GLY A 256 11.67 -12.81 0.02
CA GLY A 256 13.13 -12.90 -0.14
C GLY A 256 13.71 -11.85 -1.07
N LEU A 257 13.20 -10.61 -1.07
CA LEU A 257 13.85 -9.50 -1.75
C LEU A 257 15.21 -9.22 -1.09
N ASP A 258 16.22 -9.01 -1.92
CA ASP A 258 17.52 -8.53 -1.45
C ASP A 258 17.45 -7.04 -1.05
N ARG A 259 18.51 -6.54 -0.41
CA ARG A 259 18.59 -5.15 0.06
C ARG A 259 18.43 -4.13 -1.08
N ALA A 260 18.93 -4.43 -2.28
CA ALA A 260 18.84 -3.53 -3.42
C ALA A 260 17.38 -3.44 -3.94
N ALA A 261 16.69 -4.58 -4.07
CA ALA A 261 15.28 -4.62 -4.47
C ALA A 261 14.38 -3.98 -3.41
N THR A 262 14.66 -4.19 -2.12
CA THR A 262 13.93 -3.54 -1.03
C THR A 262 14.14 -2.02 -1.05
N SER A 263 15.39 -1.56 -1.26
CA SER A 263 15.68 -0.12 -1.40
C SER A 263 14.98 0.51 -2.60
N ALA A 264 14.94 -0.21 -3.75
CA ALA A 264 14.19 0.25 -4.92
C ALA A 264 12.70 0.42 -4.59
N LEU A 265 12.09 -0.57 -3.95
CA LEU A 265 10.67 -0.57 -3.58
C LEU A 265 10.31 0.57 -2.62
N VAL A 266 11.10 0.78 -1.55
CA VAL A 266 10.73 1.74 -0.49
C VAL A 266 10.94 3.20 -0.90
N GLY A 267 11.67 3.47 -1.99
CA GLY A 267 11.85 4.84 -2.46
C GLY A 267 12.80 5.01 -3.63
N GLY A 268 13.73 4.07 -3.87
CA GLY A 268 14.75 4.22 -4.92
C GLY A 268 14.15 4.34 -6.33
N THR A 269 13.14 3.55 -6.68
CA THR A 269 12.43 3.68 -7.96
C THR A 269 11.73 5.03 -8.06
N MET A 270 11.07 5.46 -6.97
CA MET A 270 10.38 6.75 -6.98
C MET A 270 11.35 7.93 -7.03
N ALA A 271 12.51 7.84 -6.35
CA ALA A 271 13.58 8.83 -6.45
C ALA A 271 14.04 9.01 -7.90
N MET A 272 14.33 7.90 -8.61
CA MET A 272 14.72 7.97 -10.03
C MET A 272 13.66 8.68 -10.87
N LEU A 273 12.38 8.35 -10.66
CA LEU A 273 11.28 8.97 -11.40
C LEU A 273 11.16 10.48 -11.12
N LEU A 274 11.30 10.90 -9.87
CA LEU A 274 11.18 12.31 -9.47
C LEU A 274 12.41 13.15 -9.83
N ASP A 275 13.57 12.51 -9.93
CA ASP A 275 14.85 13.16 -10.21
C ASP A 275 15.25 13.05 -11.71
N ASP A 276 14.26 12.80 -12.59
CA ASP A 276 14.37 12.71 -14.06
C ASP A 276 15.38 11.62 -14.53
N GLY A 277 15.52 10.54 -13.75
CA GLY A 277 16.34 9.38 -14.08
C GLY A 277 15.57 8.33 -14.88
N GLU A 278 16.31 7.41 -15.51
CA GLU A 278 15.73 6.26 -16.18
C GLU A 278 15.27 5.21 -15.16
N LEU A 279 14.06 4.67 -15.35
CA LEU A 279 13.59 3.55 -14.53
C LEU A 279 14.49 2.32 -14.74
N PRO A 280 14.90 1.63 -13.65
CA PRO A 280 15.78 0.49 -13.76
C PRO A 280 15.11 -0.65 -14.53
N PRO A 281 15.87 -1.51 -15.23
CA PRO A 281 15.29 -2.71 -15.81
C PRO A 281 14.71 -3.60 -14.71
N GLY A 282 13.50 -4.10 -14.92
CA GLY A 282 12.87 -5.01 -13.97
C GLY A 282 13.53 -6.37 -14.00
N ARG A 283 13.83 -6.92 -12.82
CA ARG A 283 14.20 -8.33 -12.65
C ARG A 283 12.94 -9.20 -12.72
N PRO A 284 13.02 -10.50 -13.08
CA PRO A 284 11.85 -11.36 -13.04
C PRO A 284 11.14 -11.30 -11.68
N PRO A 285 9.80 -11.29 -11.64
CA PRO A 285 9.04 -11.36 -10.39
C PRO A 285 9.47 -12.57 -9.56
N ARG A 286 9.38 -12.45 -8.26
CA ARG A 286 9.63 -13.59 -7.36
C ARG A 286 8.50 -14.61 -7.53
N ALA A 287 8.85 -15.89 -7.56
CA ALA A 287 7.84 -16.95 -7.54
C ALA A 287 6.91 -16.75 -6.33
N ALA A 288 5.61 -16.92 -6.55
CA ALA A 288 4.62 -16.84 -5.50
C ALA A 288 5.02 -17.80 -4.38
N GLN A 289 5.40 -17.27 -3.22
CA GLN A 289 5.49 -18.06 -2.02
C GLN A 289 4.07 -18.23 -1.50
N GLU A 290 3.68 -19.46 -1.22
CA GLU A 290 2.41 -19.72 -0.56
C GLU A 290 2.40 -18.99 0.79
N ILE A 291 1.39 -18.14 1.00
CA ILE A 291 1.09 -17.63 2.32
C ILE A 291 0.49 -18.81 3.08
N ALA A 292 1.33 -19.56 3.76
CA ALA A 292 0.87 -20.60 4.65
C ALA A 292 0.34 -19.98 5.94
N LEU A 293 -0.78 -19.25 5.85
CA LEU A 293 -1.54 -18.84 7.02
C LEU A 293 -2.03 -20.10 7.74
N GLN A 294 -1.31 -20.51 8.79
CA GLN A 294 -1.60 -21.74 9.51
C GLN A 294 -2.05 -21.46 10.94
N GLY A 295 -2.88 -22.33 11.45
CA GLY A 295 -3.26 -22.37 12.85
C GLY A 295 -3.87 -21.05 13.35
N ARG A 296 -3.24 -20.45 14.36
CA ARG A 296 -3.74 -19.26 15.05
C ARG A 296 -3.46 -17.96 14.29
N LEU A 297 -2.33 -17.87 13.59
CA LEU A 297 -2.04 -16.71 12.73
C LEU A 297 -3.10 -16.56 11.63
N ALA A 298 -3.60 -17.67 11.08
CA ALA A 298 -4.72 -17.64 10.13
C ALA A 298 -6.00 -17.06 10.74
N ARG A 299 -6.29 -17.39 12.00
CA ARG A 299 -7.46 -16.85 12.71
C ARG A 299 -7.29 -15.36 13.00
N VAL A 300 -6.10 -14.95 13.49
CA VAL A 300 -5.78 -13.53 13.70
C VAL A 300 -5.96 -12.73 12.42
N TYR A 301 -5.36 -13.19 11.32
CA TYR A 301 -5.48 -12.56 10.02
C TYR A 301 -6.93 -12.49 9.54
N GLY A 302 -7.68 -13.58 9.65
CA GLY A 302 -9.07 -13.65 9.25
C GLY A 302 -9.97 -12.67 10.02
N TYR A 303 -9.84 -12.61 11.34
CA TYR A 303 -10.60 -11.65 12.15
C TYR A 303 -10.15 -10.22 11.91
N GLY A 304 -8.85 -9.95 11.75
CA GLY A 304 -8.32 -8.63 11.39
C GLY A 304 -8.85 -8.13 10.05
N SER A 305 -8.94 -9.03 9.06
CA SER A 305 -9.50 -8.70 7.73
C SER A 305 -10.98 -8.33 7.75
N LEU A 306 -11.72 -8.73 8.77
CA LEU A 306 -13.11 -8.31 9.01
C LEU A 306 -13.18 -7.03 9.85
N ALA A 307 -12.30 -6.88 10.83
CA ALA A 307 -12.28 -5.71 11.72
C ALA A 307 -11.90 -4.41 10.96
N GLY A 308 -10.92 -4.45 10.06
CA GLY A 308 -10.48 -3.28 9.30
C GLY A 308 -11.62 -2.61 8.53
N PRO A 309 -12.31 -3.30 7.60
CA PRO A 309 -13.45 -2.74 6.89
C PRO A 309 -14.58 -2.24 7.80
N ALA A 310 -14.84 -2.92 8.92
CA ALA A 310 -15.84 -2.49 9.90
C ALA A 310 -15.46 -1.14 10.54
N LEU A 311 -14.18 -0.90 10.86
CA LEU A 311 -13.70 0.38 11.36
C LEU A 311 -13.86 1.49 10.32
N PHE A 312 -13.53 1.23 9.06
CA PHE A 312 -13.72 2.20 7.98
C PHE A 312 -15.20 2.55 7.72
N ALA A 313 -16.10 1.58 7.95
CA ALA A 313 -17.55 1.78 7.84
C ALA A 313 -18.17 2.41 9.11
N GLY A 314 -17.39 2.71 10.15
CA GLY A 314 -17.89 3.23 11.43
C GLY A 314 -18.61 2.19 12.31
N ALA A 315 -18.56 0.90 11.95
CA ALA A 315 -19.17 -0.20 12.70
C ALA A 315 -18.25 -0.64 13.85
N VAL A 316 -18.02 0.25 14.80
CA VAL A 316 -17.01 0.09 15.88
C VAL A 316 -17.27 -1.15 16.74
N GLU A 317 -18.51 -1.40 17.16
CA GLU A 317 -18.85 -2.58 18.00
C GLU A 317 -18.56 -3.89 17.26
N GLN A 318 -18.83 -3.95 15.94
CA GLN A 318 -18.50 -5.11 15.13
C GLN A 318 -16.99 -5.32 15.05
N ALA A 319 -16.23 -4.27 14.83
CA ALA A 319 -14.77 -4.32 14.81
C ALA A 319 -14.19 -4.77 16.14
N GLN A 320 -14.71 -4.27 17.25
CA GLN A 320 -14.34 -4.68 18.61
C GLN A 320 -14.54 -6.18 18.81
N GLY A 321 -15.69 -6.73 18.41
CA GLY A 321 -15.96 -8.18 18.49
C GLY A 321 -14.96 -9.01 17.67
N MET A 322 -14.57 -8.56 16.49
CA MET A 322 -13.57 -9.24 15.66
C MET A 322 -12.17 -9.17 16.30
N ILE A 323 -11.81 -8.01 16.86
CA ILE A 323 -10.53 -7.85 17.57
C ILE A 323 -10.48 -8.75 18.82
N ASP A 324 -11.57 -8.84 19.59
CA ASP A 324 -11.65 -9.74 20.76
C ASP A 324 -11.45 -11.22 20.38
N LEU A 325 -12.01 -11.66 19.23
CA LEU A 325 -11.78 -12.99 18.69
C LEU A 325 -10.32 -13.20 18.23
N ALA A 326 -9.70 -12.19 17.65
CA ALA A 326 -8.28 -12.23 17.27
C ALA A 326 -7.37 -12.31 18.51
N ILE A 327 -7.66 -11.54 19.57
CA ILE A 327 -6.95 -11.61 20.86
C ILE A 327 -7.09 -13.02 21.47
N ALA A 328 -8.29 -13.60 21.45
CA ALA A 328 -8.51 -14.95 21.92
C ALA A 328 -7.69 -15.99 21.14
N ALA A 329 -7.52 -15.77 19.82
CA ALA A 329 -6.68 -16.64 18.99
C ALA A 329 -5.18 -16.55 19.35
N CYS A 330 -4.72 -15.42 19.91
CA CYS A 330 -3.32 -15.28 20.36
C CYS A 330 -3.02 -16.02 21.67
N ARG A 331 -4.04 -16.36 22.48
CA ARG A 331 -3.87 -16.99 23.78
C ARG A 331 -3.72 -18.50 23.62
N ASP A 332 -2.48 -19.00 23.60
CA ASP A 332 -2.19 -20.44 23.55
C ASP A 332 -1.21 -20.83 24.64
N PRO A 333 -1.50 -21.92 25.36
CA PRO A 333 -0.55 -22.51 26.30
C PRO A 333 0.67 -23.17 25.61
N ASP A 334 0.57 -23.55 24.34
CA ASP A 334 1.67 -24.07 23.52
C ASP A 334 1.73 -23.35 22.17
N PRO A 335 2.37 -22.17 22.14
CA PRO A 335 2.36 -21.32 20.96
C PRO A 335 3.26 -21.80 19.82
N GLY A 336 4.12 -22.81 20.03
CA GLY A 336 5.04 -23.31 19.03
C GLY A 336 6.01 -22.24 18.51
N PRO A 337 6.52 -22.38 17.27
CA PRO A 337 7.50 -21.44 16.70
C PRO A 337 6.94 -20.02 16.47
N SER A 338 5.63 -19.84 16.43
CA SER A 338 4.98 -18.52 16.26
C SER A 338 4.70 -17.82 17.60
N GLY A 339 5.20 -18.31 18.71
CA GLY A 339 4.87 -17.83 20.06
C GLY A 339 5.15 -16.35 20.26
N GLN A 340 6.33 -15.89 19.87
CA GLN A 340 6.72 -14.47 20.00
C GLN A 340 5.84 -13.56 19.15
N ALA A 341 5.52 -13.97 17.92
CA ALA A 341 4.63 -13.20 17.05
C ALA A 341 3.22 -13.11 17.62
N LEU A 342 2.67 -14.23 18.13
CA LEU A 342 1.35 -14.25 18.78
C LEU A 342 1.30 -13.40 20.05
N GLU A 343 2.38 -13.37 20.83
CA GLU A 343 2.49 -12.49 22.00
C GLU A 343 2.49 -11.01 21.60
N THR A 344 3.32 -10.64 20.63
CA THR A 344 3.39 -9.27 20.08
C THR A 344 2.04 -8.83 19.51
N ILE A 345 1.40 -9.67 18.70
CA ILE A 345 0.08 -9.41 18.12
C ILE A 345 -0.97 -9.28 19.22
N GLY A 346 -0.96 -10.18 20.21
CA GLY A 346 -1.91 -10.17 21.33
C GLY A 346 -1.84 -8.89 22.15
N ALA A 347 -0.64 -8.40 22.44
CA ALA A 347 -0.42 -7.12 23.11
C ALA A 347 -0.93 -5.94 22.24
N ALA A 348 -0.58 -5.93 20.96
CA ALA A 348 -0.99 -4.88 20.02
C ALA A 348 -2.52 -4.81 19.86
N LEU A 349 -3.18 -5.95 19.67
CA LEU A 349 -4.63 -6.01 19.53
C LEU A 349 -5.35 -5.66 20.83
N THR A 350 -4.78 -5.99 22.00
CA THR A 350 -5.32 -5.57 23.30
C THR A 350 -5.26 -4.05 23.45
N ALA A 351 -4.16 -3.43 23.05
CA ALA A 351 -4.04 -1.98 23.01
C ALA A 351 -5.01 -1.36 22.00
N ALA A 352 -5.10 -1.93 20.79
CA ALA A 352 -6.03 -1.47 19.75
C ALA A 352 -7.49 -1.51 20.26
N ARG A 353 -7.89 -2.59 20.92
CA ARG A 353 -9.21 -2.74 21.51
C ARG A 353 -9.52 -1.65 22.54
N ALA A 354 -8.56 -1.36 23.42
CA ALA A 354 -8.70 -0.31 24.43
C ALA A 354 -8.76 1.11 23.80
N LEU A 355 -8.03 1.36 22.72
CA LEU A 355 -8.04 2.64 21.99
C LEU A 355 -9.39 2.94 21.35
N LEU A 356 -10.15 1.92 20.93
CA LEU A 356 -11.48 2.12 20.33
C LEU A 356 -12.52 2.65 21.34
N ASP A 357 -12.28 2.53 22.63
CA ASP A 357 -13.12 3.09 23.69
C ASP A 357 -12.75 4.57 24.01
N VAL A 358 -11.69 5.11 23.36
CA VAL A 358 -11.19 6.46 23.59
C VAL A 358 -11.50 7.34 22.36
N PRO A 359 -12.30 8.42 22.51
CA PRO A 359 -12.55 9.36 21.42
C PRO A 359 -11.23 9.86 20.81
N GLN A 360 -11.18 9.94 19.47
CA GLN A 360 -10.04 10.41 18.68
C GLN A 360 -8.81 9.47 18.67
N ALA A 361 -8.84 8.31 19.37
CA ALA A 361 -7.74 7.36 19.38
C ALA A 361 -7.90 6.19 18.36
N ALA A 362 -8.99 6.17 17.60
CA ALA A 362 -9.29 5.10 16.62
C ALA A 362 -8.17 4.90 15.59
N ARG A 363 -7.43 5.97 15.24
CA ARG A 363 -6.31 5.89 14.31
C ARG A 363 -5.18 4.98 14.83
N GLY A 364 -4.86 5.07 16.11
CA GLY A 364 -3.89 4.18 16.76
C GLY A 364 -4.37 2.72 16.79
N ALA A 365 -5.67 2.50 16.97
CA ALA A 365 -6.23 1.15 16.89
C ALA A 365 -6.10 0.56 15.49
N ILE A 366 -6.35 1.35 14.45
CA ILE A 366 -6.18 0.95 13.04
C ILE A 366 -4.71 0.62 12.75
N ASP A 367 -3.77 1.45 13.19
CA ASP A 367 -2.32 1.22 13.01
C ASP A 367 -1.89 -0.13 13.60
N LEU A 368 -2.23 -0.38 14.86
CA LEU A 368 -1.88 -1.64 15.53
C LEU A 368 -2.56 -2.85 14.88
N LEU A 369 -3.80 -2.72 14.42
CA LEU A 369 -4.51 -3.78 13.72
C LEU A 369 -3.80 -4.15 12.41
N PHE A 370 -3.45 -3.18 11.57
CA PHE A 370 -2.80 -3.45 10.29
C PHE A 370 -1.39 -4.01 10.45
N ARG A 371 -0.61 -3.53 11.43
CA ARG A 371 0.69 -4.13 11.77
C ARG A 371 0.55 -5.57 12.25
N SER A 372 -0.45 -5.84 13.08
CA SER A 372 -0.76 -7.21 13.55
C SER A 372 -1.11 -8.14 12.39
N MET A 373 -1.87 -7.65 11.40
CA MET A 373 -2.19 -8.41 10.20
C MET A 373 -0.96 -8.65 9.31
N ALA A 374 -0.10 -7.65 9.16
CA ALA A 374 1.14 -7.79 8.40
C ALA A 374 2.06 -8.85 9.05
N LEU A 375 2.21 -8.79 10.36
CA LEU A 375 2.98 -9.78 11.11
C LEU A 375 2.35 -11.18 10.98
N ALA A 376 1.05 -11.32 11.20
CA ALA A 376 0.36 -12.61 11.10
C ALA A 376 0.44 -13.25 9.70
N ALA A 377 0.41 -12.43 8.64
CA ALA A 377 0.46 -12.92 7.26
C ALA A 377 1.86 -13.36 6.81
N THR A 378 2.90 -12.79 7.40
CA THR A 378 4.29 -12.98 6.97
C THR A 378 5.11 -13.83 7.94
N GLU A 379 4.56 -14.19 9.10
CA GLU A 379 5.17 -15.09 10.07
C GLU A 379 4.67 -16.52 9.88
N GLY A 380 5.58 -17.50 9.85
CA GLY A 380 5.22 -18.90 9.67
C GLY A 380 6.44 -19.82 9.70
N ALA A 381 6.18 -21.13 9.69
CA ALA A 381 7.24 -22.13 9.63
C ALA A 381 8.07 -21.96 8.34
N GLY A 382 9.35 -21.65 8.50
CA GLY A 382 10.26 -21.35 7.39
C GLY A 382 10.34 -19.87 7.02
N SER A 383 9.79 -18.97 7.84
CA SER A 383 9.94 -17.53 7.67
C SER A 383 11.43 -17.13 7.66
N PRO A 384 11.89 -16.38 6.65
CA PRO A 384 13.25 -15.86 6.59
C PRO A 384 13.63 -14.94 7.77
N TYR A 385 12.65 -14.50 8.55
CA TYR A 385 12.86 -13.64 9.73
C TYR A 385 13.69 -14.31 10.83
N ALA A 386 13.58 -15.65 10.98
CA ALA A 386 14.40 -16.41 11.92
C ALA A 386 15.90 -16.29 11.63
N ALA A 387 16.29 -16.22 10.35
CA ALA A 387 17.66 -16.03 9.94
C ALA A 387 18.19 -14.62 10.23
N ILE A 388 17.34 -13.59 10.03
CA ILE A 388 17.72 -12.19 10.26
C ILE A 388 17.85 -11.89 11.77
N ALA A 389 17.04 -12.53 12.60
CA ALA A 389 17.12 -12.38 14.06
C ALA A 389 18.42 -12.98 14.65
N GLY A 390 19.02 -13.99 13.99
CA GLY A 390 20.27 -14.61 14.40
C GLY A 390 21.53 -13.80 14.04
N GLU A 391 21.48 -12.97 13.00
CA GLU A 391 22.65 -12.19 12.54
C GLU A 391 22.97 -10.97 13.41
N SER A 392 22.07 -10.54 14.29
CA SER A 392 22.33 -9.41 15.20
C SER A 392 23.09 -9.78 16.46
N ALA A 393 23.33 -11.07 16.73
CA ALA A 393 24.01 -11.54 17.94
C ALA A 393 25.49 -11.86 17.73
N ASP A 394 25.93 -12.16 16.49
CA ASP A 394 27.35 -12.46 16.21
C ASP A 394 27.76 -11.75 14.92
N GLY A 395 28.47 -10.67 15.07
CA GLY A 395 29.23 -10.05 13.98
C GLY A 395 30.37 -10.94 13.55
N ALA A 396 30.49 -11.13 12.25
CA ALA A 396 31.59 -11.65 11.49
C ALA A 396 31.60 -13.15 11.12
N ILE A 397 31.86 -13.32 9.83
CA ILE A 397 32.51 -14.45 9.12
C ILE A 397 31.59 -15.60 8.68
N ALA A 398 31.34 -15.73 7.44
CA ALA A 398 32.02 -16.53 6.45
C ALA A 398 31.23 -16.66 5.16
N ARG A 399 31.82 -16.20 4.08
CA ARG A 399 31.49 -16.66 2.73
C ARG A 399 32.02 -18.04 2.59
N GLU A 400 31.22 -18.98 2.17
CA GLU A 400 31.73 -20.10 1.37
C GLU A 400 30.69 -20.65 0.40
N SER A 401 31.15 -20.85 -0.77
CA SER A 401 30.57 -21.39 -1.97
C SER A 401 30.15 -22.85 -1.81
N ALA A 402 29.04 -23.22 -2.39
CA ALA A 402 28.86 -24.58 -2.88
C ALA A 402 28.04 -24.61 -4.16
N ASP A 403 28.74 -24.72 -5.27
CA ASP A 403 28.27 -25.30 -6.52
C ASP A 403 27.96 -26.79 -6.33
N GLY A 404 26.96 -27.28 -7.07
CA GLY A 404 27.02 -28.67 -7.44
C GLY A 404 25.76 -29.51 -7.39
N ALA A 405 25.10 -29.62 -8.55
CA ALA A 405 24.58 -30.86 -9.17
C ALA A 405 23.47 -31.65 -8.39
N THR A 406 22.40 -32.07 -8.97
CA THR A 406 22.14 -32.88 -10.17
C THR A 406 20.62 -33.18 -10.29
N ALA A 407 20.22 -33.30 -11.53
CA ALA A 407 18.86 -33.67 -11.97
C ALA A 407 18.52 -35.17 -11.72
N ARG A 408 17.23 -35.45 -11.60
CA ARG A 408 16.39 -36.59 -12.08
C ARG A 408 15.00 -36.38 -11.51
N GLY A 409 13.88 -36.27 -12.23
CA GLY A 409 13.36 -37.10 -13.29
C GLY A 409 12.29 -38.04 -12.75
N ALA A 410 10.96 -37.74 -12.98
CA ALA A 410 9.88 -38.72 -13.15
C ALA A 410 8.52 -37.98 -13.27
N GLN A 411 7.96 -37.96 -14.42
CA GLN A 411 6.76 -38.66 -14.93
C GLN A 411 5.40 -38.24 -14.34
N ALA A 412 4.58 -37.78 -15.29
CA ALA A 412 3.17 -37.43 -15.20
C ALA A 412 2.26 -38.64 -14.87
N SER A 413 1.14 -38.37 -14.21
CA SER A 413 -0.08 -39.19 -14.36
C SER A 413 -1.31 -38.25 -14.37
N ASP A 414 -2.07 -38.37 -15.44
CA ASP A 414 -3.40 -37.78 -15.67
C ASP A 414 -4.40 -38.19 -14.60
N GLY A 415 -5.25 -37.25 -14.19
CA GLY A 415 -6.39 -37.47 -13.34
C GLY A 415 -7.48 -36.43 -13.56
N ASP A 416 -8.39 -36.76 -14.43
CA ASP A 416 -9.60 -36.05 -14.78
C ASP A 416 -10.52 -35.83 -13.55
N ALA A 417 -10.89 -34.60 -13.22
CA ALA A 417 -11.95 -34.32 -12.25
C ALA A 417 -12.83 -33.16 -12.70
N ARG A 418 -14.05 -33.52 -13.10
CA ARG A 418 -15.15 -32.63 -13.48
C ARG A 418 -15.57 -31.74 -12.30
N LEU A 419 -15.62 -30.45 -12.53
CA LEU A 419 -16.20 -29.46 -11.60
C LEU A 419 -17.69 -29.27 -11.91
N GLY A 420 -18.52 -29.53 -10.90
CA GLY A 420 -19.96 -29.28 -10.94
C GLY A 420 -20.29 -27.81 -10.72
N GLU A 421 -21.18 -27.29 -11.55
CA GLU A 421 -21.74 -25.93 -11.47
C GLU A 421 -22.61 -25.75 -10.22
N ALA A 422 -22.26 -24.79 -9.35
CA ALA A 422 -23.17 -24.29 -8.32
C ALA A 422 -23.70 -22.91 -8.73
N ARG A 423 -24.99 -22.85 -9.06
CA ARG A 423 -25.73 -21.59 -9.30
C ARG A 423 -25.98 -20.88 -7.95
N LEU A 424 -25.49 -19.68 -7.78
CA LEU A 424 -25.92 -18.77 -6.73
C LEU A 424 -27.03 -17.85 -7.26
N GLY A 425 -28.22 -17.98 -6.69
CA GLY A 425 -29.36 -17.12 -6.98
C GLY A 425 -29.19 -15.73 -6.40
N GLY A 426 -29.34 -14.70 -7.24
CA GLY A 426 -29.33 -13.31 -6.82
C GLY A 426 -30.65 -12.88 -6.21
N ALA A 427 -30.59 -12.11 -5.13
CA ALA A 427 -31.69 -11.29 -4.61
C ALA A 427 -31.38 -9.80 -4.86
N PRO A 428 -32.35 -8.96 -5.21
CA PRO A 428 -32.08 -7.57 -5.58
C PRO A 428 -31.91 -6.67 -4.36
N LEU A 429 -30.89 -5.84 -4.38
CA LEU A 429 -30.70 -4.75 -3.43
C LEU A 429 -31.65 -3.59 -3.73
N ASN A 430 -32.46 -3.26 -2.76
CA ASN A 430 -33.40 -2.16 -2.77
C ASN A 430 -32.64 -0.82 -2.63
N ARG A 431 -33.06 0.16 -3.45
CA ARG A 431 -32.55 1.55 -3.40
C ARG A 431 -33.30 2.31 -2.31
N GLY A 432 -32.57 2.98 -1.46
CA GLY A 432 -33.00 4.07 -0.60
C GLY A 432 -31.83 5.03 -0.41
#